data_8bafbff7f46fd99c9fc8e297924a772e
#
_entry.id   8bafbff7f46fd99c9fc8e297924a772e
#
_cell.length_a   1.000
_cell.length_b   1.000
_cell.length_c   1.000
_cell.angle_alpha   90.00
_cell.angle_beta   90.00
_cell.angle_gamma   90.00
#
_symmetry.space_group_name_H-M   'P 1'
#
loop_
_entity.id
_entity.type
_entity.pdbx_description
1 polymer ?
#
loop_
_entity_poly.entity_id
_entity_poly.type
_entity_poly.pdbx_seq_one_letter_code
_entity_poly.pdbx_strand_id
1 'polypeptide(L)'
;MPELVQATATAPGRIRTWVTNLDETMEGGIPKGSVVLVCGRPGSLKSSLTYYIMYMQALQEGRRSIYLTLEQSRPSFARHLAHIGLNPEASDEVAILDLSTLRKTFGDAGPKGDTNWLNAILGQAASYKQLFGCEIVGIDSMSALYSLHEFQNPRRELFHFFEGLRTLGVTVFLVSEMYDPSKDIFARYEVEDFLADGVLHLKVDRNNGQSNLYLGIVKMRETRHSRDYFPLIVDASGFEVVPH
;
A
#
# COMPACT_ATOMS: atom_id res chain seq x y z
N MET A 1 -6.54 -27.47 4.78
CA MET A 1 -6.92 -26.85 3.51
C MET A 1 -8.00 -25.85 3.87
N PRO A 2 -7.78 -24.54 3.74
CA PRO A 2 -8.84 -23.58 3.97
C PRO A 2 -9.89 -23.75 2.88
N GLU A 3 -11.16 -23.78 3.28
CA GLU A 3 -12.30 -23.81 2.37
C GLU A 3 -12.24 -22.60 1.44
N LEU A 4 -12.40 -22.86 0.15
CA LEU A 4 -12.52 -21.84 -0.88
C LEU A 4 -13.76 -20.99 -0.56
N VAL A 5 -13.54 -19.79 -0.02
CA VAL A 5 -14.58 -18.75 0.04
C VAL A 5 -15.09 -18.57 -1.38
N GLN A 6 -16.39 -18.75 -1.60
CA GLN A 6 -17.01 -18.56 -2.90
C GLN A 6 -16.75 -17.14 -3.37
N ALA A 7 -15.88 -17.01 -4.38
CA ALA A 7 -15.53 -15.73 -4.95
C ALA A 7 -16.76 -15.15 -5.66
N THR A 8 -17.36 -14.13 -5.09
CA THR A 8 -18.26 -13.23 -5.84
C THR A 8 -17.46 -12.67 -7.03
N ALA A 9 -18.05 -12.69 -8.23
CA ALA A 9 -17.36 -12.24 -9.43
C ALA A 9 -16.86 -10.81 -9.27
N THR A 10 -15.56 -10.60 -9.49
CA THR A 10 -14.95 -9.25 -9.41
C THR A 10 -15.62 -8.34 -10.43
N ALA A 11 -16.10 -7.18 -10.00
CA ALA A 11 -16.60 -6.17 -10.94
C ALA A 11 -15.48 -5.83 -11.94
N PRO A 12 -15.75 -5.79 -13.26
CA PRO A 12 -14.71 -5.51 -14.24
C PRO A 12 -14.05 -4.16 -13.96
N GLY A 13 -12.71 -4.14 -13.94
CA GLY A 13 -11.94 -2.91 -13.70
C GLY A 13 -11.60 -2.63 -12.23
N ARG A 14 -11.76 -3.59 -11.32
CA ARG A 14 -11.38 -3.44 -9.90
C ARG A 14 -10.28 -4.41 -9.46
N ILE A 15 -9.56 -4.02 -8.42
CA ILE A 15 -8.61 -4.82 -7.65
C ILE A 15 -9.29 -5.22 -6.35
N ARG A 16 -9.51 -6.49 -6.12
CA ARG A 16 -10.00 -7.03 -4.84
C ARG A 16 -8.93 -6.89 -3.78
N THR A 17 -9.33 -6.53 -2.58
CA THR A 17 -8.40 -6.48 -1.44
C THR A 17 -8.16 -7.86 -0.83
N TRP A 18 -9.12 -8.79 -1.02
CA TRP A 18 -9.16 -10.09 -0.37
C TRP A 18 -9.22 -10.00 1.16
N VAL A 19 -9.45 -8.80 1.69
CA VAL A 19 -9.86 -8.62 3.08
C VAL A 19 -11.32 -9.01 3.18
N THR A 20 -11.60 -10.04 3.98
CA THR A 20 -12.97 -10.57 4.13
C THR A 20 -13.93 -9.46 4.51
N ASN A 21 -15.07 -9.39 3.84
CA ASN A 21 -16.14 -8.39 3.98
C ASN A 21 -15.78 -6.94 3.59
N LEU A 22 -14.53 -6.61 3.23
CA LEU A 22 -14.17 -5.23 2.89
C LEU A 22 -14.60 -4.84 1.48
N ASP A 23 -14.41 -5.73 0.50
CA ASP A 23 -14.67 -5.43 -0.90
C ASP A 23 -16.15 -5.11 -1.16
N GLU A 24 -17.06 -5.72 -0.42
CA GLU A 24 -18.51 -5.46 -0.49
C GLU A 24 -18.86 -4.03 -0.04
N THR A 25 -18.06 -3.45 0.85
CA THR A 25 -18.27 -2.09 1.35
C THR A 25 -17.81 -1.00 0.36
N MET A 26 -17.18 -1.40 -0.77
CA MET A 26 -16.65 -0.49 -1.81
C MET A 26 -16.86 -1.03 -3.24
N GLU A 27 -18.06 -1.54 -3.53
CA GLU A 27 -18.46 -1.99 -4.89
C GLU A 27 -17.54 -3.07 -5.49
N GLY A 28 -16.98 -3.95 -4.67
CA GLY A 28 -16.18 -5.09 -5.09
C GLY A 28 -14.68 -4.83 -5.21
N GLY A 29 -14.17 -3.74 -4.60
CA GLY A 29 -12.74 -3.48 -4.50
C GLY A 29 -12.31 -2.11 -5.04
N ILE A 30 -11.02 -1.94 -5.18
CA ILE A 30 -10.35 -0.68 -5.57
C ILE A 30 -10.36 -0.53 -7.09
N PRO A 31 -10.74 0.63 -7.67
CA PRO A 31 -10.64 0.85 -9.11
C PRO A 31 -9.20 0.66 -9.61
N LYS A 32 -9.01 -0.06 -10.72
CA LYS A 32 -7.68 -0.24 -11.33
C LYS A 32 -7.06 1.09 -11.72
N GLY A 33 -5.75 1.21 -11.54
CA GLY A 33 -5.01 2.41 -11.85
C GLY A 33 -5.11 3.51 -10.78
N SER A 34 -5.83 3.27 -9.67
CA SER A 34 -5.90 4.21 -8.56
C SER A 34 -4.60 4.28 -7.77
N VAL A 35 -4.28 5.46 -7.27
CA VAL A 35 -3.25 5.69 -6.26
C VAL A 35 -3.94 5.75 -4.90
N VAL A 36 -3.68 4.76 -4.04
CA VAL A 36 -4.33 4.57 -2.74
C VAL A 36 -3.34 4.81 -1.61
N LEU A 37 -3.67 5.74 -0.72
CA LEU A 37 -2.94 5.98 0.51
C LEU A 37 -3.41 4.98 1.58
N VAL A 38 -2.48 4.22 2.16
CA VAL A 38 -2.74 3.35 3.31
C VAL A 38 -2.08 3.98 4.53
N CYS A 39 -2.88 4.59 5.38
CA CYS A 39 -2.39 5.42 6.48
C CYS A 39 -2.80 4.90 7.86
N GLY A 40 -2.07 5.33 8.89
CA GLY A 40 -2.32 4.96 10.27
C GLY A 40 -1.11 5.20 11.16
N ARG A 41 -1.28 5.02 12.46
CA ARG A 41 -0.18 5.12 13.45
C ARG A 41 0.84 4.00 13.27
N PRO A 42 2.08 4.15 13.78
CA PRO A 42 3.01 3.02 13.89
C PRO A 42 2.36 1.83 14.60
N GLY A 43 2.61 0.62 14.07
CA GLY A 43 2.02 -0.61 14.61
C GLY A 43 0.57 -0.90 14.19
N SER A 44 -0.03 -0.12 13.29
CA SER A 44 -1.39 -0.35 12.79
C SER A 44 -1.47 -1.36 11.62
N LEU A 45 -0.43 -2.10 11.32
CA LEU A 45 -0.36 -3.14 10.28
C LEU A 45 -0.48 -2.64 8.83
N LYS A 46 -0.17 -1.38 8.55
CA LYS A 46 -0.21 -0.79 7.19
C LYS A 46 0.58 -1.61 6.16
N SER A 47 1.86 -1.85 6.45
CA SER A 47 2.76 -2.63 5.57
C SER A 47 2.25 -4.04 5.36
N SER A 48 1.77 -4.69 6.44
CA SER A 48 1.21 -6.04 6.41
C SER A 48 -0.04 -6.12 5.54
N LEU A 49 -0.99 -5.19 5.72
CA LEU A 49 -2.21 -5.12 4.91
C LEU A 49 -1.90 -4.86 3.43
N THR A 50 -1.01 -3.90 3.16
CA THR A 50 -0.61 -3.57 1.79
C THR A 50 0.01 -4.78 1.10
N TYR A 51 0.96 -5.45 1.76
CA TYR A 51 1.57 -6.64 1.20
C TYR A 51 0.57 -7.79 1.07
N TYR A 52 -0.33 -8.00 2.04
CA TYR A 52 -1.38 -9.00 1.98
C TYR A 52 -2.26 -8.85 0.73
N ILE A 53 -2.73 -7.64 0.44
CA ILE A 53 -3.53 -7.37 -0.76
C ILE A 53 -2.75 -7.78 -2.02
N MET A 54 -1.49 -7.37 -2.14
CA MET A 54 -0.63 -7.70 -3.29
C MET A 54 -0.36 -9.20 -3.40
N TYR A 55 -0.09 -9.85 -2.28
CA TYR A 55 0.13 -11.29 -2.18
C TYR A 55 -1.10 -12.09 -2.60
N MET A 56 -2.28 -11.69 -2.14
CA MET A 56 -3.53 -12.34 -2.52
C MET A 56 -3.88 -12.11 -3.99
N GLN A 57 -3.57 -10.93 -4.55
CA GLN A 57 -3.71 -10.67 -5.97
C GLN A 57 -2.79 -11.56 -6.82
N ALA A 58 -1.58 -11.83 -6.35
CA ALA A 58 -0.67 -12.76 -6.99
C ALA A 58 -1.20 -14.21 -6.94
N LEU A 59 -1.62 -14.67 -5.76
CA LEU A 59 -2.09 -16.04 -5.56
C LEU A 59 -3.41 -16.35 -6.27
N GLN A 60 -4.35 -15.42 -6.26
CA GLN A 60 -5.73 -15.66 -6.73
C GLN A 60 -5.95 -15.24 -8.18
N GLU A 61 -5.25 -14.20 -8.63
CA GLU A 61 -5.44 -13.62 -9.95
C GLU A 61 -4.15 -13.62 -10.82
N GLY A 62 -3.03 -14.13 -10.31
CA GLY A 62 -1.75 -14.21 -11.05
C GLY A 62 -1.18 -12.82 -11.39
N ARG A 63 -1.57 -11.76 -10.65
CA ARG A 63 -1.11 -10.40 -10.94
C ARG A 63 0.30 -10.16 -10.45
N ARG A 64 1.12 -9.61 -11.31
CA ARG A 64 2.48 -9.24 -10.98
C ARG A 64 2.55 -7.92 -10.27
N SER A 65 3.35 -7.86 -9.22
CA SER A 65 3.50 -6.69 -8.37
C SER A 65 4.93 -6.47 -7.93
N ILE A 66 5.24 -5.22 -7.60
CA ILE A 66 6.48 -4.88 -6.89
C ILE A 66 6.15 -4.18 -5.57
N TYR A 67 6.85 -4.59 -4.52
CA TYR A 67 6.80 -3.95 -3.21
C TYR A 67 8.15 -3.28 -2.91
N LEU A 68 8.16 -1.96 -2.87
CA LEU A 68 9.33 -1.15 -2.60
C LEU A 68 9.37 -0.85 -1.10
N THR A 69 10.26 -1.53 -0.34
CA THR A 69 10.46 -1.23 1.08
C THR A 69 11.64 -0.29 1.26
N LEU A 70 11.36 0.92 1.74
CA LEU A 70 12.35 1.97 1.97
C LEU A 70 12.85 2.00 3.42
N GLU A 71 12.14 1.34 4.35
CA GLU A 71 12.46 1.33 5.78
C GLU A 71 13.14 0.04 6.23
N GLN A 72 12.78 -1.09 5.64
CA GLN A 72 13.27 -2.39 6.05
C GLN A 72 14.09 -3.06 4.96
N SER A 73 15.08 -3.88 5.35
CA SER A 73 15.71 -4.79 4.42
C SER A 73 14.76 -5.93 4.01
N ARG A 74 14.90 -6.44 2.78
CA ARG A 74 14.11 -7.58 2.30
C ARG A 74 14.08 -8.76 3.30
N PRO A 75 15.20 -9.23 3.88
CA PRO A 75 15.17 -10.33 4.83
C PRO A 75 14.42 -10.00 6.13
N SER A 76 14.48 -8.75 6.61
CA SER A 76 13.73 -8.30 7.79
C SER A 76 12.24 -8.32 7.51
N PHE A 77 11.83 -7.75 6.37
CA PHE A 77 10.44 -7.71 5.97
C PHE A 77 9.87 -9.12 5.73
N ALA A 78 10.61 -10.01 5.06
CA ALA A 78 10.19 -11.39 4.85
C ALA A 78 9.95 -12.14 6.16
N ARG A 79 10.81 -11.98 7.17
CA ARG A 79 10.58 -12.57 8.51
C ARG A 79 9.32 -12.01 9.18
N HIS A 80 9.08 -10.70 9.05
CA HIS A 80 7.86 -10.08 9.57
C HIS A 80 6.60 -10.68 8.92
N LEU A 81 6.60 -10.82 7.60
CA LEU A 81 5.49 -11.41 6.85
C LEU A 81 5.25 -12.87 7.25
N ALA A 82 6.31 -13.66 7.40
CA ALA A 82 6.19 -15.05 7.85
C ALA A 82 5.54 -15.17 9.25
N HIS A 83 5.77 -14.22 10.13
CA HIS A 83 5.16 -14.18 11.47
C HIS A 83 3.64 -14.00 11.46
N ILE A 84 3.12 -13.37 10.41
CA ILE A 84 1.67 -13.16 10.20
C ILE A 84 1.09 -14.16 9.20
N GLY A 85 1.79 -15.26 8.92
CA GLY A 85 1.32 -16.34 8.06
C GLY A 85 1.46 -16.10 6.56
N LEU A 86 2.09 -15.01 6.14
CA LEU A 86 2.39 -14.72 4.74
C LEU A 86 3.76 -15.28 4.36
N ASN A 87 3.82 -16.09 3.31
CA ASN A 87 5.09 -16.61 2.80
C ASN A 87 5.48 -15.87 1.51
N PRO A 88 6.43 -14.91 1.55
CA PRO A 88 6.85 -14.18 0.37
C PRO A 88 7.47 -15.04 -0.72
N GLU A 89 7.96 -16.24 -0.35
CA GLU A 89 8.57 -17.19 -1.30
C GLU A 89 7.54 -18.11 -1.97
N ALA A 90 6.27 -18.03 -1.56
CA ALA A 90 5.20 -18.85 -2.14
C ALA A 90 4.73 -18.34 -3.51
N SER A 91 5.15 -17.16 -3.95
CA SER A 91 4.81 -16.59 -5.25
C SER A 91 5.93 -15.72 -5.78
N ASP A 92 6.39 -16.03 -6.98
CA ASP A 92 7.35 -15.19 -7.72
C ASP A 92 6.71 -13.94 -8.33
N GLU A 93 5.39 -13.80 -8.22
CA GLU A 93 4.64 -12.69 -8.82
C GLU A 93 4.73 -11.39 -7.99
N VAL A 94 5.22 -11.45 -6.73
CA VAL A 94 5.45 -10.27 -5.89
C VAL A 94 6.95 -10.08 -5.63
N ALA A 95 7.57 -9.19 -6.40
CA ALA A 95 8.97 -8.83 -6.17
C ALA A 95 9.10 -7.84 -5.01
N ILE A 96 9.94 -8.17 -4.01
CA ILE A 96 10.29 -7.26 -2.91
C ILE A 96 11.64 -6.62 -3.21
N LEU A 97 11.66 -5.30 -3.32
CA LEU A 97 12.87 -4.49 -3.52
C LEU A 97 13.08 -3.59 -2.33
N ASP A 98 14.22 -3.74 -1.68
CA ASP A 98 14.61 -2.86 -0.58
C ASP A 98 15.47 -1.66 -1.05
N LEU A 99 15.66 -0.70 -0.16
CA LEU A 99 16.43 0.51 -0.46
C LEU A 99 17.87 0.19 -0.91
N SER A 100 18.47 -0.89 -0.39
CA SER A 100 19.82 -1.30 -0.79
C SER A 100 19.86 -1.79 -2.23
N THR A 101 18.83 -2.52 -2.66
CA THR A 101 18.64 -2.97 -4.04
C THR A 101 18.39 -1.78 -4.97
N LEU A 102 17.53 -0.85 -4.56
CA LEU A 102 17.26 0.37 -5.33
C LEU A 102 18.53 1.20 -5.53
N ARG A 103 19.33 1.40 -4.48
CA ARG A 103 20.61 2.13 -4.59
C ARG A 103 21.59 1.48 -5.54
N LYS A 104 21.69 0.16 -5.57
CA LYS A 104 22.54 -0.58 -6.52
C LYS A 104 22.06 -0.40 -7.97
N THR A 105 20.74 -0.41 -8.19
CA THR A 105 20.15 -0.24 -9.52
C THR A 105 20.44 1.15 -10.10
N PHE A 106 20.45 2.19 -9.26
CA PHE A 106 20.74 3.57 -9.69
C PHE A 106 22.24 3.89 -9.76
N GLY A 107 23.12 2.91 -9.44
CA GLY A 107 24.58 3.04 -9.44
C GLY A 107 25.11 3.87 -8.27
N ASP A 108 26.48 3.96 -8.16
CA ASP A 108 27.18 4.79 -7.17
C ASP A 108 26.94 6.31 -7.32
N ALA A 109 26.11 6.72 -8.27
CA ALA A 109 25.49 8.04 -8.33
C ALA A 109 24.44 8.27 -7.19
N GLY A 110 24.23 7.27 -6.34
CA GLY A 110 23.54 7.41 -5.06
C GLY A 110 24.45 8.03 -4.02
N PRO A 111 23.93 8.67 -3.04
CA PRO A 111 23.55 10.05 -2.81
C PRO A 111 24.71 10.91 -2.34
N LYS A 112 25.45 11.49 -3.27
CA LYS A 112 26.06 12.79 -3.04
C LYS A 112 25.05 13.84 -3.51
N GLY A 113 24.00 14.06 -2.71
CA GLY A 113 23.21 15.28 -2.74
C GLY A 113 22.11 15.43 -3.81
N ASP A 114 22.13 14.76 -4.97
CA ASP A 114 21.30 15.16 -6.12
C ASP A 114 20.35 14.08 -6.67
N THR A 115 20.18 12.94 -6.01
CA THR A 115 19.26 11.90 -6.51
C THR A 115 17.81 12.31 -6.28
N ASN A 116 17.06 12.53 -7.36
CA ASN A 116 15.62 12.71 -7.29
C ASN A 116 14.94 11.35 -7.05
N TRP A 117 14.71 11.03 -5.77
CA TRP A 117 14.10 9.75 -5.36
C TRP A 117 12.69 9.55 -5.90
N LEU A 118 11.92 10.63 -6.12
CA LEU A 118 10.59 10.53 -6.72
C LEU A 118 10.69 9.97 -8.15
N ASN A 119 11.60 10.53 -8.95
CA ASN A 119 11.84 10.05 -10.32
C ASN A 119 12.46 8.65 -10.35
N ALA A 120 13.32 8.33 -9.39
CA ALA A 120 13.93 7.01 -9.28
C ALA A 120 12.86 5.93 -9.04
N ILE A 121 11.93 6.17 -8.12
CA ILE A 121 10.81 5.25 -7.83
C ILE A 121 9.89 5.13 -9.05
N LEU A 122 9.53 6.23 -9.71
CA LEU A 122 8.73 6.21 -10.94
C LEU A 122 9.42 5.39 -12.04
N GLY A 123 10.72 5.61 -12.25
CA GLY A 123 11.52 4.86 -13.22
C GLY A 123 11.57 3.37 -12.93
N GLN A 124 11.71 2.99 -11.66
CA GLN A 124 11.71 1.58 -11.25
C GLN A 124 10.34 0.92 -11.50
N ALA A 125 9.26 1.58 -11.12
CA ALA A 125 7.91 1.10 -11.36
C ALA A 125 7.62 0.97 -12.87
N ALA A 126 8.02 1.94 -13.68
CA ALA A 126 7.91 1.90 -15.14
C ALA A 126 8.67 0.73 -15.75
N SER A 127 9.92 0.49 -15.30
CA SER A 127 10.75 -0.61 -15.76
C SER A 127 10.12 -1.97 -15.45
N TYR A 128 9.60 -2.17 -14.23
CA TYR A 128 8.92 -3.41 -13.86
C TYR A 128 7.61 -3.62 -14.63
N LYS A 129 6.86 -2.55 -14.87
CA LYS A 129 5.69 -2.63 -15.74
C LYS A 129 6.06 -3.08 -17.15
N GLN A 130 7.09 -2.48 -17.74
CA GLN A 130 7.50 -2.76 -19.12
C GLN A 130 8.11 -4.15 -19.28
N LEU A 131 8.97 -4.57 -18.34
CA LEU A 131 9.74 -5.81 -18.48
C LEU A 131 8.98 -7.03 -17.96
N PHE A 132 8.17 -6.87 -16.94
CA PHE A 132 7.52 -7.97 -16.23
C PHE A 132 5.98 -7.89 -16.22
N GLY A 133 5.40 -6.86 -16.83
CA GLY A 133 3.93 -6.71 -16.83
C GLY A 133 3.35 -6.41 -15.45
N CYS A 134 4.09 -5.70 -14.59
CA CYS A 134 3.65 -5.32 -13.25
C CYS A 134 2.34 -4.51 -13.30
N GLU A 135 1.34 -4.92 -12.52
CA GLU A 135 0.03 -4.28 -12.44
C GLU A 135 -0.18 -3.52 -11.13
N ILE A 136 0.57 -3.87 -10.08
CA ILE A 136 0.41 -3.29 -8.73
C ILE A 136 1.77 -2.89 -8.17
N VAL A 137 1.85 -1.71 -7.59
CA VAL A 137 3.06 -1.16 -6.95
C VAL A 137 2.75 -0.81 -5.50
N GLY A 138 3.52 -1.34 -4.55
CA GLY A 138 3.51 -0.91 -3.15
C GLY A 138 4.75 -0.07 -2.83
N ILE A 139 4.59 1.05 -2.16
CA ILE A 139 5.68 1.93 -1.70
C ILE A 139 5.59 2.09 -0.19
N ASP A 140 6.54 1.57 0.55
CA ASP A 140 6.57 1.53 2.01
C ASP A 140 7.90 2.12 2.54
N SER A 141 7.95 3.38 2.99
CA SER A 141 6.82 4.28 3.14
C SER A 141 7.08 5.67 2.56
N MET A 142 6.03 6.48 2.50
CA MET A 142 6.14 7.90 2.20
C MET A 142 7.00 8.64 3.25
N SER A 143 6.94 8.23 4.52
CA SER A 143 7.76 8.81 5.60
C SER A 143 9.26 8.60 5.36
N ALA A 144 9.64 7.40 4.91
CA ALA A 144 11.02 7.13 4.50
C ALA A 144 11.42 7.93 3.26
N LEU A 145 10.52 8.03 2.28
CA LEU A 145 10.76 8.85 1.07
C LEU A 145 11.00 10.31 1.41
N TYR A 146 10.27 10.87 2.38
CA TYR A 146 10.48 12.25 2.86
C TYR A 146 11.83 12.45 3.55
N SER A 147 12.43 11.39 4.06
CA SER A 147 13.77 11.42 4.66
C SER A 147 14.89 11.25 3.63
N LEU A 148 14.57 10.68 2.48
CA LEU A 148 15.51 10.42 1.38
C LEU A 148 15.55 11.55 0.35
N HIS A 149 14.44 12.28 0.18
CA HIS A 149 14.26 13.33 -0.83
C HIS A 149 14.11 14.70 -0.16
N GLU A 150 14.95 15.64 -0.57
CA GLU A 150 14.87 17.02 -0.11
C GLU A 150 13.90 17.81 -0.99
N PHE A 151 12.73 18.13 -0.45
CA PHE A 151 11.68 18.86 -1.16
C PHE A 151 11.96 20.36 -1.17
N GLN A 152 11.99 20.96 -2.33
CA GLN A 152 12.01 22.41 -2.51
C GLN A 152 10.59 23.00 -2.45
N ASN A 153 9.64 22.30 -3.06
CA ASN A 153 8.22 22.62 -3.03
C ASN A 153 7.40 21.32 -2.90
N PRO A 154 7.16 20.83 -1.66
CA PRO A 154 6.54 19.54 -1.43
C PRO A 154 5.20 19.38 -2.16
N ARG A 155 4.34 20.41 -2.13
CA ARG A 155 3.02 20.36 -2.77
C ARG A 155 3.11 20.13 -4.28
N ARG A 156 4.02 20.84 -4.94
CA ARG A 156 4.20 20.75 -6.40
C ARG A 156 4.87 19.43 -6.79
N GLU A 157 5.90 19.04 -6.05
CA GLU A 157 6.66 17.82 -6.34
C GLU A 157 5.82 16.57 -6.10
N LEU A 158 5.06 16.53 -5.01
CA LEU A 158 4.11 15.45 -4.74
C LEU A 158 2.99 15.41 -5.80
N PHE A 159 2.47 16.56 -6.23
CA PHE A 159 1.51 16.60 -7.32
C PHE A 159 2.05 15.89 -8.58
N HIS A 160 3.26 16.23 -9.02
CA HIS A 160 3.88 15.60 -10.19
C HIS A 160 4.21 14.12 -9.95
N PHE A 161 4.59 13.74 -8.73
CA PHE A 161 4.82 12.35 -8.38
C PHE A 161 3.54 11.51 -8.50
N PHE A 162 2.44 11.96 -7.91
CA PHE A 162 1.14 11.28 -8.02
C PHE A 162 0.63 11.22 -9.47
N GLU A 163 0.83 12.28 -10.25
CA GLU A 163 0.54 12.29 -11.69
C GLU A 163 1.38 11.25 -12.44
N GLY A 164 2.66 11.18 -12.13
CA GLY A 164 3.57 10.18 -12.68
C GLY A 164 3.10 8.76 -12.38
N LEU A 165 2.70 8.47 -11.13
CA LEU A 165 2.16 7.18 -10.72
C LEU A 165 0.88 6.82 -11.50
N ARG A 166 -0.06 7.76 -11.68
CA ARG A 166 -1.28 7.53 -12.50
C ARG A 166 -0.94 7.25 -13.95
N THR A 167 0.01 7.98 -14.52
CA THR A 167 0.45 7.81 -15.92
C THR A 167 1.02 6.41 -16.16
N LEU A 168 1.57 5.76 -15.14
CA LEU A 168 1.97 4.36 -15.24
C LEU A 168 0.78 3.43 -15.52
N GLY A 169 -0.45 3.80 -15.13
CA GLY A 169 -1.64 2.98 -15.33
C GLY A 169 -1.59 1.66 -14.56
N VAL A 170 -0.88 1.63 -13.44
CA VAL A 170 -0.85 0.54 -12.45
C VAL A 170 -1.57 0.98 -11.19
N THR A 171 -2.10 0.04 -10.42
CA THR A 171 -2.65 0.37 -9.10
C THR A 171 -1.52 0.55 -8.10
N VAL A 172 -1.54 1.63 -7.34
CA VAL A 172 -0.45 1.98 -6.42
C VAL A 172 -0.95 2.07 -5.00
N PHE A 173 -0.27 1.41 -4.07
CA PHE A 173 -0.46 1.56 -2.64
C PHE A 173 0.70 2.36 -2.04
N LEU A 174 0.40 3.49 -1.42
CA LEU A 174 1.36 4.34 -0.72
C LEU A 174 1.14 4.18 0.78
N VAL A 175 2.08 3.54 1.47
CA VAL A 175 2.05 3.43 2.93
C VAL A 175 2.50 4.76 3.53
N SER A 176 1.70 5.33 4.43
CA SER A 176 1.99 6.60 5.09
C SER A 176 1.73 6.54 6.58
N GLU A 177 2.59 7.14 7.36
CA GLU A 177 2.31 7.37 8.78
C GLU A 177 1.47 8.63 8.94
N MET A 178 0.51 8.58 9.87
CA MET A 178 -0.23 9.77 10.24
C MET A 178 0.67 10.78 10.93
N TYR A 179 0.64 12.02 10.46
CA TYR A 179 1.43 13.09 11.04
C TYR A 179 0.82 13.59 12.36
N ASP A 180 -0.49 13.87 12.36
CA ASP A 180 -1.23 14.24 13.58
C ASP A 180 -2.55 13.43 13.65
N PRO A 181 -2.51 12.29 14.36
CA PRO A 181 -3.71 11.46 14.50
C PRO A 181 -4.86 12.11 15.27
N SER A 182 -4.60 13.19 16.01
CA SER A 182 -5.65 13.91 16.76
C SER A 182 -6.47 14.83 15.86
N LYS A 183 -5.95 15.17 14.68
CA LYS A 183 -6.57 16.05 13.68
C LYS A 183 -6.93 15.34 12.39
N ASP A 184 -6.84 14.00 12.36
CA ASP A 184 -7.00 13.20 11.14
C ASP A 184 -6.09 13.65 9.97
N ILE A 185 -4.85 14.08 10.29
CA ILE A 185 -3.83 14.41 9.31
C ILE A 185 -3.16 13.10 8.86
N PHE A 186 -3.49 12.63 7.65
CA PHE A 186 -3.13 11.32 7.13
C PHE A 186 -1.69 11.24 6.58
N ALA A 187 -1.04 12.39 6.33
CA ALA A 187 0.32 12.44 5.85
C ALA A 187 1.01 13.76 6.21
N ARG A 188 2.32 13.86 5.96
CA ARG A 188 3.17 14.94 6.47
C ARG A 188 2.86 16.33 5.91
N TYR A 189 2.53 16.39 4.62
CA TYR A 189 2.37 17.68 3.92
C TYR A 189 0.91 18.10 3.73
N GLU A 190 -0.04 17.31 4.27
CA GLU A 190 -1.48 17.59 4.24
C GLU A 190 -2.04 17.78 2.81
N VAL A 191 -1.40 17.16 1.83
CA VAL A 191 -1.83 17.20 0.42
C VAL A 191 -1.98 15.81 -0.18
N GLU A 192 -1.36 14.81 0.41
CA GLU A 192 -1.28 13.45 -0.11
C GLU A 192 -2.67 12.80 -0.19
N ASP A 193 -3.51 13.02 0.81
CA ASP A 193 -4.90 12.54 0.86
C ASP A 193 -5.79 13.24 -0.19
N PHE A 194 -5.52 14.51 -0.51
CA PHE A 194 -6.18 15.20 -1.63
C PHE A 194 -5.73 14.66 -2.98
N LEU A 195 -4.44 14.36 -3.11
CA LEU A 195 -3.85 13.85 -4.34
C LEU A 195 -4.22 12.39 -4.61
N ALA A 196 -4.30 11.55 -3.58
CA ALA A 196 -4.67 10.14 -3.70
C ALA A 196 -6.10 9.96 -4.25
N ASP A 197 -6.33 8.86 -4.95
CA ASP A 197 -7.65 8.48 -5.44
C ASP A 197 -8.46 7.75 -4.37
N GLY A 198 -7.76 7.01 -3.48
CA GLY A 198 -8.32 6.36 -2.31
C GLY A 198 -7.49 6.60 -1.06
N VAL A 199 -8.15 6.51 0.10
CA VAL A 199 -7.50 6.56 1.43
C VAL A 199 -8.10 5.45 2.28
N LEU A 200 -7.29 4.48 2.65
CA LEU A 200 -7.58 3.43 3.63
C LEU A 200 -6.90 3.81 4.95
N HIS A 201 -7.69 3.95 6.01
CA HIS A 201 -7.17 4.34 7.31
C HIS A 201 -7.25 3.20 8.31
N LEU A 202 -6.10 2.81 8.83
CA LEU A 202 -5.95 1.84 9.92
C LEU A 202 -5.86 2.59 11.25
N LYS A 203 -7.00 2.63 11.95
CA LYS A 203 -7.13 3.33 13.23
C LYS A 203 -6.87 2.36 14.39
N VAL A 204 -5.98 2.75 15.28
CA VAL A 204 -5.75 2.06 16.56
C VAL A 204 -6.46 2.81 17.66
N ASP A 205 -7.43 2.18 18.29
CA ASP A 205 -8.10 2.70 19.49
C ASP A 205 -7.59 1.98 20.73
N ARG A 206 -7.18 2.75 21.73
CA ARG A 206 -6.65 2.24 22.99
C ARG A 206 -7.60 2.60 24.11
N ASN A 207 -8.40 1.64 24.53
CA ASN A 207 -9.36 1.78 25.62
C ASN A 207 -9.14 0.71 26.67
N ASN A 208 -9.11 1.10 27.95
CA ASN A 208 -9.05 0.19 29.11
C ASN A 208 -7.93 -0.86 29.04
N GLY A 209 -6.74 -0.47 28.53
CA GLY A 209 -5.61 -1.38 28.40
C GLY A 209 -5.68 -2.35 27.21
N GLN A 210 -6.72 -2.29 26.41
CA GLN A 210 -6.87 -3.02 25.16
C GLN A 210 -6.60 -2.12 23.96
N SER A 211 -6.01 -2.70 22.93
CA SER A 211 -5.73 -2.04 21.65
C SER A 211 -6.58 -2.68 20.57
N ASN A 212 -7.57 -1.97 20.08
CA ASN A 212 -8.43 -2.43 19.00
C ASN A 212 -8.01 -1.77 17.69
N LEU A 213 -8.02 -2.55 16.62
CA LEU A 213 -7.69 -2.10 15.28
C LEU A 213 -8.98 -1.98 14.45
N TYR A 214 -9.08 -0.88 13.71
CA TYR A 214 -10.20 -0.61 12.82
C TYR A 214 -9.69 -0.23 11.44
N LEU A 215 -10.44 -0.58 10.41
CA LEU A 215 -10.21 -0.16 9.03
C LEU A 215 -11.39 0.68 8.55
N GLY A 216 -11.10 1.87 8.03
CA GLY A 216 -12.07 2.77 7.41
C GLY A 216 -11.66 3.16 6.00
N ILE A 217 -12.64 3.32 5.13
CA ILE A 217 -12.46 3.87 3.78
C ILE A 217 -12.80 5.36 3.86
N VAL A 218 -11.77 6.19 4.03
CA VAL A 218 -11.95 7.65 4.18
C VAL A 218 -12.33 8.29 2.83
N LYS A 219 -11.79 7.72 1.75
CA LYS A 219 -12.00 8.20 0.39
C LYS A 219 -11.79 7.05 -0.60
N MET A 220 -12.64 7.00 -1.62
CA MET A 220 -12.40 6.19 -2.82
C MET A 220 -13.13 6.85 -3.99
N ARG A 221 -12.36 7.42 -4.93
CA ARG A 221 -12.92 8.01 -6.16
C ARG A 221 -13.61 6.93 -6.99
N GLU A 222 -14.63 7.32 -7.77
CA GLU A 222 -15.38 6.42 -8.65
C GLU A 222 -16.00 5.21 -7.93
N THR A 223 -16.27 5.35 -6.63
CA THR A 223 -16.75 4.24 -5.80
C THR A 223 -17.70 4.76 -4.72
N ARG A 224 -18.87 4.13 -4.63
CA ARG A 224 -19.69 4.24 -3.42
C ARG A 224 -19.11 3.32 -2.37
N HIS A 225 -18.75 3.88 -1.23
CA HIS A 225 -18.17 3.11 -0.13
C HIS A 225 -18.84 3.45 1.19
N SER A 226 -18.78 2.52 2.14
CA SER A 226 -19.16 2.80 3.52
C SER A 226 -18.26 3.89 4.11
N ARG A 227 -18.80 4.67 5.03
CA ARG A 227 -18.07 5.66 5.84
C ARG A 227 -17.78 5.18 7.24
N ASP A 228 -18.12 3.93 7.53
CA ASP A 228 -17.93 3.34 8.86
C ASP A 228 -16.47 2.87 9.04
N TYR A 229 -16.06 2.81 10.29
CA TYR A 229 -14.84 2.13 10.70
C TYR A 229 -15.19 0.75 11.20
N PHE A 230 -14.72 -0.28 10.52
CA PHE A 230 -14.98 -1.68 10.87
C PHE A 230 -13.87 -2.20 11.76
N PRO A 231 -14.19 -2.96 12.83
CA PRO A 231 -13.16 -3.73 13.54
C PRO A 231 -12.39 -4.60 12.58
N LEU A 232 -11.05 -4.54 12.65
CA LEU A 232 -10.14 -5.32 11.80
C LEU A 232 -9.54 -6.46 12.62
N ILE A 233 -9.79 -7.67 12.20
CA ILE A 233 -9.24 -8.90 12.77
C ILE A 233 -8.13 -9.41 11.85
N VAL A 234 -7.06 -9.92 12.45
CA VAL A 234 -5.95 -10.53 11.72
C VAL A 234 -5.63 -11.84 12.41
N ASP A 235 -5.77 -12.93 11.69
CA ASP A 235 -5.47 -14.28 12.17
C ASP A 235 -4.81 -15.13 11.08
N ALA A 236 -4.76 -16.45 11.28
CA ALA A 236 -4.16 -17.38 10.35
C ALA A 236 -4.91 -17.47 9.00
N SER A 237 -6.16 -17.02 8.91
CA SER A 237 -6.95 -16.96 7.67
C SER A 237 -6.71 -15.69 6.86
N GLY A 238 -6.10 -14.67 7.47
CA GLY A 238 -5.79 -13.39 6.83
C GLY A 238 -6.39 -12.18 7.55
N PHE A 239 -6.81 -11.20 6.77
CA PHE A 239 -7.46 -9.98 7.24
C PHE A 239 -8.96 -10.04 7.03
N GLU A 240 -9.70 -9.65 8.05
CA GLU A 240 -11.16 -9.60 8.03
C GLU A 240 -11.66 -8.30 8.67
N VAL A 241 -12.63 -7.63 8.05
CA VAL A 241 -13.42 -6.58 8.71
C VAL A 241 -14.77 -7.14 9.17
N VAL A 242 -15.21 -6.70 10.35
CA VAL A 242 -16.49 -7.14 10.93
C VAL A 242 -17.52 -6.04 10.66
N PRO A 243 -18.46 -6.25 9.71
CA PRO A 243 -19.55 -5.30 9.47
C PRO A 243 -20.47 -5.21 10.69
N HIS A 244 -21.08 -4.03 10.89
CA HIS A 244 -22.07 -3.78 11.96
C HIS A 244 -23.42 -4.36 11.60
#